data_cc4faef98ccac6d79f8757c02ce10eb5
#
_entry.id   cc4faef98ccac6d79f8757c02ce10eb5
#
_cell.length_a   1.000
_cell.length_b   1.000
_cell.length_c   1.000
_cell.angle_alpha   90.00
_cell.angle_beta   90.00
_cell.angle_gamma   90.00
#
_symmetry.space_group_name_H-M   'P 1'
#
loop_
_entity.id
_entity.type
_entity.pdbx_description
1 polymer ?
#
loop_
_entity_poly.entity_id
_entity_poly.type
_entity_poly.pdbx_seq_one_letter_code
_entity_poly.pdbx_strand_id
1 'polypeptide(L)'
;ESKELRVGVPGDYAPLAFHNKQNKLIGFDIDMAYSLGKALHLNILFVPSSWPTLSTDLAADKFDIAMGGITETPGRRKQFALSSPVLKNGKIALTQCNRINDFKSLEDIDRKGVRIVVNPGGTNLDYVDKHIRYADVIREKDNDATLQRIRERSADVMFTDLLEGTYYQNKEPGVFCVSTRSILPDTAGNKVYMMAKDNQYLLDAVNSWLSDENRIILARKWLINPE
;
A
#
# COMPACT_ATOMS: atom_id res chain seq x y z
N GLU A 1 -13.69 25.10 20.48
CA GLU A 1 -12.92 23.85 20.42
C GLU A 1 -13.31 23.06 19.19
N SER A 2 -12.30 22.64 18.42
CA SER A 2 -12.53 21.80 17.26
C SER A 2 -12.91 20.39 17.70
N LYS A 3 -14.06 19.89 17.18
CA LYS A 3 -14.48 18.51 17.36
C LYS A 3 -14.17 17.68 16.11
N GLU A 4 -13.14 18.08 15.40
CA GLU A 4 -12.71 17.44 14.14
C GLU A 4 -11.35 16.80 14.31
N LEU A 5 -11.18 15.66 13.62
CA LEU A 5 -9.88 15.07 13.35
C LEU A 5 -9.60 15.28 11.87
N ARG A 6 -8.53 15.99 11.57
CA ARG A 6 -8.10 16.25 10.20
C ARG A 6 -7.19 15.13 9.74
N VAL A 7 -7.59 14.45 8.67
CA VAL A 7 -6.88 13.29 8.13
C VAL A 7 -6.30 13.64 6.78
N GLY A 8 -4.98 13.70 6.69
CA GLY A 8 -4.28 13.94 5.43
C GLY A 8 -4.16 12.66 4.61
N VAL A 9 -4.56 12.72 3.34
CA VAL A 9 -4.54 11.54 2.46
C VAL A 9 -4.05 11.93 1.06
N PRO A 10 -3.09 11.17 0.49
CA PRO A 10 -2.75 11.32 -0.93
C PRO A 10 -3.89 10.87 -1.86
N GLY A 11 -4.60 9.80 -1.51
CA GLY A 11 -5.80 9.38 -2.23
C GLY A 11 -5.57 8.66 -3.55
N ASP A 12 -4.41 8.08 -3.75
CA ASP A 12 -4.01 7.40 -4.99
C ASP A 12 -3.52 5.96 -4.77
N TYR A 13 -3.93 5.33 -3.69
CA TYR A 13 -3.43 3.99 -3.32
C TYR A 13 -4.59 3.03 -3.02
N ALA A 14 -5.08 2.35 -4.06
CA ALA A 14 -6.07 1.30 -3.87
C ALA A 14 -5.41 0.05 -3.23
N PRO A 15 -6.08 -0.65 -2.33
CA PRO A 15 -7.44 -0.42 -1.80
C PRO A 15 -7.46 0.40 -0.51
N LEU A 16 -6.39 1.10 -0.16
CA LEU A 16 -6.27 1.80 1.12
C LEU A 16 -6.97 3.16 1.11
N ALA A 17 -6.62 4.02 0.15
CA ALA A 17 -7.28 5.31 -0.02
C ALA A 17 -7.18 5.72 -1.49
N PHE A 18 -8.31 5.79 -2.16
CA PHE A 18 -8.34 6.06 -3.59
C PHE A 18 -9.68 6.65 -4.00
N HIS A 19 -9.75 7.16 -5.22
CA HIS A 19 -10.99 7.73 -5.76
C HIS A 19 -11.69 6.71 -6.66
N ASN A 20 -12.99 6.53 -6.45
CA ASN A 20 -13.80 5.67 -7.29
C ASN A 20 -14.16 6.37 -8.63
N LYS A 21 -14.96 5.71 -9.46
CA LYS A 21 -15.38 6.26 -10.77
C LYS A 21 -16.18 7.56 -10.65
N GLN A 22 -16.85 7.78 -9.51
CA GLN A 22 -17.57 9.01 -9.21
C GLN A 22 -16.70 10.07 -8.52
N ASN A 23 -15.39 9.86 -8.51
CA ASN A 23 -14.40 10.74 -7.86
C ASN A 23 -14.63 10.90 -6.35
N LYS A 24 -15.21 9.88 -5.71
CA LYS A 24 -15.40 9.84 -4.26
C LYS A 24 -14.21 9.12 -3.62
N LEU A 25 -13.68 9.71 -2.56
CA LEU A 25 -12.60 9.10 -1.79
C LEU A 25 -13.15 7.92 -0.97
N ILE A 26 -12.60 6.73 -1.22
CA ILE A 26 -13.01 5.47 -0.58
C ILE A 26 -11.76 4.65 -0.23
N GLY A 27 -11.94 3.61 0.54
CA GLY A 27 -10.91 2.63 0.82
C GLY A 27 -10.89 2.17 2.27
N PHE A 28 -10.02 1.21 2.52
CA PHE A 28 -9.82 0.64 3.86
C PHE A 28 -9.46 1.74 4.87
N ASP A 29 -8.50 2.62 4.54
CA ASP A 29 -8.07 3.67 5.46
C ASP A 29 -9.10 4.79 5.61
N ILE A 30 -9.97 4.96 4.63
CA ILE A 30 -11.10 5.89 4.76
C ILE A 30 -12.10 5.35 5.79
N ASP A 31 -12.44 4.07 5.71
CA ASP A 31 -13.29 3.41 6.71
C ASP A 31 -12.63 3.38 8.09
N MET A 32 -11.33 3.15 8.15
CA MET A 32 -10.57 3.18 9.39
C MET A 32 -10.58 4.58 10.02
N ALA A 33 -10.47 5.63 9.19
CA ALA A 33 -10.55 7.00 9.70
C ALA A 33 -11.91 7.29 10.35
N TYR A 34 -13.00 6.87 9.72
CA TYR A 34 -14.32 7.03 10.32
C TYR A 34 -14.47 6.21 11.61
N SER A 35 -13.92 5.00 11.65
CA SER A 35 -13.89 4.18 12.87
C SER A 35 -13.12 4.87 13.99
N LEU A 36 -11.97 5.45 13.69
CA LEU A 36 -11.18 6.22 14.66
C LEU A 36 -11.95 7.43 15.16
N GLY A 37 -12.57 8.18 14.28
CA GLY A 37 -13.40 9.33 14.65
C GLY A 37 -14.52 8.96 15.60
N LYS A 38 -15.19 7.83 15.31
CA LYS A 38 -16.25 7.31 16.19
C LYS A 38 -15.69 6.96 17.59
N ALA A 39 -14.54 6.30 17.65
CA ALA A 39 -13.90 5.93 18.91
C ALA A 39 -13.48 7.15 19.74
N LEU A 40 -13.05 8.22 19.08
CA LEU A 40 -12.59 9.45 19.75
C LEU A 40 -13.69 10.52 19.89
N HIS A 41 -14.90 10.25 19.40
CA HIS A 41 -16.01 11.21 19.36
C HIS A 41 -15.65 12.48 18.59
N LEU A 42 -14.96 12.32 17.46
CA LEU A 42 -14.54 13.40 16.57
C LEU A 42 -15.12 13.19 15.16
N ASN A 43 -15.51 14.29 14.55
CA ASN A 43 -15.88 14.30 13.14
C ASN A 43 -14.60 14.22 12.28
N ILE A 44 -14.66 13.52 11.17
CA ILE A 44 -13.52 13.37 10.28
C ILE A 44 -13.58 14.40 9.16
N LEU A 45 -12.49 15.12 8.98
CA LEU A 45 -12.27 16.01 7.84
C LEU A 45 -11.06 15.50 7.06
N PHE A 46 -11.29 15.04 5.82
CA PHE A 46 -10.18 14.64 4.95
C PHE A 46 -9.55 15.86 4.30
N VAL A 47 -8.22 15.93 4.38
CA VAL A 47 -7.41 17.01 3.80
C VAL A 47 -6.57 16.40 2.67
N PRO A 48 -6.79 16.80 1.42
CA PRO A 48 -5.96 16.30 0.33
C PRO A 48 -4.49 16.63 0.54
N SER A 49 -3.63 15.67 0.26
CA SER A 49 -2.19 15.83 0.30
C SER A 49 -1.58 15.09 -0.90
N SER A 50 -0.27 14.98 -0.92
CA SER A 50 0.44 14.24 -1.97
C SER A 50 1.66 13.55 -1.37
N TRP A 51 2.17 12.54 -2.03
CA TRP A 51 3.36 11.86 -1.53
C TRP A 51 4.57 12.79 -1.40
N PRO A 52 4.86 13.68 -2.37
CA PRO A 52 5.98 14.61 -2.21
C PRO A 52 5.83 15.61 -1.07
N THR A 53 4.59 15.99 -0.71
CA THR A 53 4.34 17.03 0.29
C THR A 53 3.80 16.52 1.61
N LEU A 54 3.52 15.23 1.75
CA LEU A 54 2.84 14.66 2.92
C LEU A 54 3.54 15.01 4.23
N SER A 55 4.85 14.81 4.29
CA SER A 55 5.65 15.11 5.48
C SER A 55 5.70 16.61 5.78
N THR A 56 5.87 17.44 4.77
CA THR A 56 5.86 18.90 4.92
C THR A 56 4.51 19.41 5.38
N ASP A 57 3.42 18.86 4.82
CA ASP A 57 2.07 19.24 5.18
C ASP A 57 1.75 18.87 6.63
N LEU A 58 2.17 17.69 7.08
CA LEU A 58 1.99 17.28 8.47
C LEU A 58 2.80 18.15 9.41
N ALA A 59 4.05 18.44 9.08
CA ALA A 59 4.93 19.31 9.89
C ALA A 59 4.38 20.74 9.96
N ALA A 60 3.67 21.20 8.92
CA ALA A 60 3.04 22.52 8.88
C ALA A 60 1.65 22.55 9.53
N ASP A 61 1.25 21.47 10.21
CA ASP A 61 -0.04 21.35 10.92
C ASP A 61 -1.25 21.53 10.00
N LYS A 62 -1.16 21.07 8.76
CA LYS A 62 -2.30 21.09 7.84
C LYS A 62 -3.33 20.00 8.16
N PHE A 63 -2.91 18.96 8.85
CA PHE A 63 -3.76 17.88 9.36
C PHE A 63 -3.13 17.26 10.60
N ASP A 64 -3.91 16.44 11.31
CA ASP A 64 -3.51 15.85 12.60
C ASP A 64 -2.87 14.49 12.43
N ILE A 65 -3.30 13.73 11.43
CA ILE A 65 -2.85 12.37 11.17
C ILE A 65 -2.85 12.13 9.67
N ALA A 66 -1.81 11.44 9.18
CA ALA A 66 -1.73 10.99 7.79
C ALA A 66 -2.11 9.52 7.73
N MET A 67 -2.97 9.17 6.79
CA MET A 67 -3.45 7.80 6.54
C MET A 67 -3.49 7.56 5.03
N GLY A 68 -3.49 6.29 4.62
CA GLY A 68 -3.71 5.97 3.22
C GLY A 68 -2.51 5.39 2.47
N GLY A 69 -1.75 4.54 3.13
CA GLY A 69 -0.69 3.78 2.47
C GLY A 69 0.72 4.16 2.86
N ILE A 70 0.88 4.74 4.03
CA ILE A 70 2.20 5.20 4.50
C ILE A 70 3.02 4.01 4.96
N THR A 71 4.19 3.81 4.35
CA THR A 71 5.14 2.78 4.76
C THR A 71 5.99 3.29 5.90
N GLU A 72 6.16 2.46 6.93
CA GLU A 72 7.10 2.71 8.01
C GLU A 72 8.53 2.72 7.46
N THR A 73 9.26 3.79 7.74
CA THR A 73 10.68 3.91 7.40
C THR A 73 11.46 4.50 8.58
N PRO A 74 12.78 4.23 8.68
CA PRO A 74 13.60 4.86 9.71
C PRO A 74 13.55 6.38 9.68
N GLY A 75 13.53 6.97 8.48
CA GLY A 75 13.45 8.42 8.32
C GLY A 75 12.14 8.99 8.86
N ARG A 76 11.02 8.34 8.54
CA ARG A 76 9.71 8.76 9.05
C ARG A 76 9.62 8.60 10.56
N ARG A 77 10.16 7.50 11.10
CA ARG A 77 10.17 7.25 12.55
C ARG A 77 11.00 8.28 13.30
N LYS A 78 12.07 8.74 12.69
CA LYS A 78 12.92 9.78 13.29
C LYS A 78 12.22 11.13 13.36
N GLN A 79 11.44 11.47 12.35
CA GLN A 79 10.83 12.78 12.19
C GLN A 79 9.42 12.86 12.78
N PHE A 80 8.67 11.77 12.79
CA PHE A 80 7.25 11.74 13.17
C PHE A 80 6.97 10.63 14.18
N ALA A 81 5.80 10.71 14.82
CA ALA A 81 5.24 9.60 15.59
C ALA A 81 4.51 8.66 14.64
N LEU A 82 4.91 7.40 14.63
CA LEU A 82 4.29 6.36 13.81
C LEU A 82 3.48 5.42 14.70
N SER A 83 2.29 5.08 14.26
CA SER A 83 1.45 4.11 14.96
C SER A 83 2.09 2.72 14.96
N SER A 84 1.54 1.83 15.77
CA SER A 84 1.76 0.40 15.63
C SER A 84 1.38 -0.05 14.22
N PRO A 85 1.94 -1.15 13.71
CA PRO A 85 1.62 -1.62 12.36
C PRO A 85 0.12 -1.83 12.16
N VAL A 86 -0.38 -1.29 11.05
CA VAL A 86 -1.79 -1.43 10.65
C VAL A 86 -1.95 -2.66 9.77
N LEU A 87 -1.10 -2.80 8.76
CA LEU A 87 -1.09 -3.92 7.82
C LEU A 87 0.35 -4.30 7.51
N LYS A 88 0.60 -5.59 7.39
CA LYS A 88 1.87 -6.10 6.88
C LYS A 88 1.92 -5.91 5.38
N ASN A 89 3.07 -5.55 4.86
CA ASN A 89 3.28 -5.38 3.44
C ASN A 89 4.74 -5.69 3.07
N GLY A 90 4.98 -5.83 1.78
CA GLY A 90 6.29 -6.07 1.21
C GLY A 90 6.13 -6.37 -0.27
N LYS A 91 7.22 -6.62 -0.98
CA LYS A 91 7.17 -6.93 -2.40
C LYS A 91 6.84 -8.40 -2.63
N ILE A 92 6.01 -8.62 -3.64
CA ILE A 92 5.66 -9.96 -4.16
C ILE A 92 5.72 -9.91 -5.68
N ALA A 93 5.62 -11.07 -6.29
CA ALA A 93 5.45 -11.17 -7.74
C ALA A 93 4.00 -11.49 -8.06
N LEU A 94 3.50 -10.83 -9.11
CA LEU A 94 2.16 -11.02 -9.65
C LEU A 94 2.28 -11.55 -11.08
N THR A 95 1.54 -12.60 -11.40
CA THR A 95 1.59 -13.25 -12.70
C THR A 95 0.20 -13.72 -13.11
N GLN A 96 0.07 -14.24 -14.33
CA GLN A 96 -1.12 -14.98 -14.74
C GLN A 96 -1.31 -16.21 -13.83
N CYS A 97 -2.53 -16.51 -13.45
CA CYS A 97 -2.79 -17.61 -12.52
C CYS A 97 -2.33 -18.97 -13.04
N ASN A 98 -2.37 -19.19 -14.36
CA ASN A 98 -1.89 -20.44 -14.94
C ASN A 98 -0.35 -20.57 -14.90
N ARG A 99 0.36 -19.51 -14.51
CA ARG A 99 1.83 -19.50 -14.39
C ARG A 99 2.31 -19.40 -12.94
N ILE A 100 1.41 -19.58 -11.96
CA ILE A 100 1.72 -19.39 -10.54
C ILE A 100 2.89 -20.29 -10.06
N ASN A 101 3.02 -21.46 -10.64
CA ASN A 101 4.07 -22.41 -10.26
C ASN A 101 5.45 -22.11 -10.87
N ASP A 102 5.50 -21.22 -11.85
CA ASP A 102 6.73 -20.89 -12.56
C ASP A 102 7.56 -19.80 -11.86
N PHE A 103 6.92 -18.99 -10.99
CA PHE A 103 7.53 -17.77 -10.46
C PHE A 103 7.38 -17.66 -8.94
N LYS A 104 7.83 -18.68 -8.21
CA LYS A 104 7.65 -18.77 -6.75
C LYS A 104 8.73 -18.07 -5.93
N SER A 105 9.86 -17.75 -6.56
CA SER A 105 11.01 -17.14 -5.92
C SER A 105 11.70 -16.18 -6.88
N LEU A 106 12.60 -15.35 -6.36
CA LEU A 106 13.42 -14.48 -7.19
C LEU A 106 14.28 -15.29 -8.18
N GLU A 107 14.81 -16.44 -7.76
CA GLU A 107 15.59 -17.30 -8.62
C GLU A 107 14.77 -17.83 -9.81
N ASP A 108 13.51 -18.14 -9.59
CA ASP A 108 12.60 -18.57 -10.66
C ASP A 108 12.31 -17.44 -11.66
N ILE A 109 12.32 -16.20 -11.19
CA ILE A 109 11.93 -15.01 -11.97
C ILE A 109 13.11 -14.45 -12.73
N ASP A 110 14.27 -14.32 -12.08
CA ASP A 110 15.45 -13.70 -12.67
C ASP A 110 16.22 -14.71 -13.53
N ARG A 111 15.61 -15.09 -14.65
CA ARG A 111 16.20 -16.04 -15.61
C ARG A 111 16.07 -15.50 -17.03
N LYS A 112 17.02 -15.85 -17.85
CA LYS A 112 17.00 -15.52 -19.26
C LYS A 112 15.69 -16.01 -19.90
N GLY A 113 15.03 -15.15 -20.65
CA GLY A 113 13.77 -15.45 -21.33
C GLY A 113 12.51 -15.08 -20.54
N VAL A 114 12.63 -14.83 -19.24
CA VAL A 114 11.52 -14.32 -18.45
C VAL A 114 11.36 -12.82 -18.71
N ARG A 115 10.13 -12.38 -18.97
CA ARG A 115 9.80 -10.99 -19.28
C ARG A 115 9.16 -10.34 -18.07
N ILE A 116 9.89 -9.42 -17.41
CA ILE A 116 9.43 -8.66 -16.27
C ILE A 116 8.96 -7.31 -16.76
N VAL A 117 7.73 -6.93 -16.43
CA VAL A 117 7.21 -5.60 -16.75
C VAL A 117 7.20 -4.72 -15.50
N VAL A 118 7.61 -3.46 -15.68
CA VAL A 118 7.69 -2.50 -14.58
C VAL A 118 7.31 -1.11 -15.07
N ASN A 119 6.60 -0.35 -14.21
CA ASN A 119 6.33 1.05 -14.46
C ASN A 119 7.50 1.92 -14.02
N PRO A 120 7.74 3.07 -14.65
CA PRO A 120 8.87 3.94 -14.30
C PRO A 120 8.63 4.65 -12.97
N GLY A 121 9.73 4.88 -12.25
CA GLY A 121 9.74 5.55 -10.96
C GLY A 121 9.16 4.69 -9.84
N GLY A 122 9.55 5.01 -8.60
CA GLY A 122 9.04 4.34 -7.43
C GLY A 122 9.76 3.04 -7.08
N THR A 123 9.21 2.38 -6.07
CA THR A 123 9.88 1.27 -5.40
C THR A 123 9.93 -0.03 -6.21
N ASN A 124 8.97 -0.23 -7.11
CA ASN A 124 8.99 -1.43 -7.97
C ASN A 124 10.15 -1.39 -8.96
N LEU A 125 10.37 -0.23 -9.58
CA LEU A 125 11.52 -0.04 -10.47
C LEU A 125 12.84 -0.15 -9.70
N ASP A 126 12.92 0.44 -8.52
CA ASP A 126 14.11 0.35 -7.67
C ASP A 126 14.43 -1.11 -7.32
N TYR A 127 13.42 -1.90 -7.02
CA TYR A 127 13.59 -3.33 -6.75
C TYR A 127 14.15 -4.07 -7.97
N VAL A 128 13.58 -3.83 -9.15
CA VAL A 128 14.03 -4.45 -10.40
C VAL A 128 15.47 -4.05 -10.70
N ASP A 129 15.79 -2.77 -10.63
CA ASP A 129 17.13 -2.27 -10.90
C ASP A 129 18.18 -2.88 -9.95
N LYS A 130 17.81 -3.14 -8.71
CA LYS A 130 18.70 -3.69 -7.70
C LYS A 130 18.90 -5.20 -7.82
N HIS A 131 17.86 -5.94 -8.18
CA HIS A 131 17.84 -7.41 -8.02
C HIS A 131 17.83 -8.20 -9.33
N ILE A 132 17.40 -7.60 -10.45
CA ILE A 132 17.25 -8.33 -11.72
C ILE A 132 18.49 -8.17 -12.58
N ARG A 133 19.05 -9.31 -13.01
CA ARG A 133 20.29 -9.36 -13.80
C ARG A 133 20.14 -10.10 -15.12
N TYR A 134 19.32 -11.15 -15.17
CA TYR A 134 19.25 -12.07 -16.30
C TYR A 134 17.96 -11.98 -17.09
N ALA A 135 16.84 -11.66 -16.43
CA ALA A 135 15.55 -11.55 -17.09
C ALA A 135 15.45 -10.30 -17.96
N ASP A 136 14.58 -10.35 -18.96
CA ASP A 136 14.27 -9.19 -19.79
C ASP A 136 13.34 -8.24 -19.02
N VAL A 137 13.65 -6.94 -19.06
CA VAL A 137 12.84 -5.93 -18.38
C VAL A 137 12.12 -5.08 -19.42
N ILE A 138 10.80 -5.05 -19.34
CA ILE A 138 9.93 -4.23 -20.19
C ILE A 138 9.44 -3.05 -19.33
N ARG A 139 9.72 -1.82 -19.79
CA ARG A 139 9.30 -0.60 -19.09
C ARG A 139 7.99 -0.11 -19.69
N GLU A 140 7.00 0.10 -18.83
CA GLU A 140 5.72 0.66 -19.23
C GLU A 140 5.48 2.01 -18.57
N LYS A 141 4.53 2.80 -19.12
CA LYS A 141 4.30 4.19 -18.72
C LYS A 141 3.65 4.33 -17.34
N ASP A 142 2.83 3.36 -16.93
CA ASP A 142 2.09 3.41 -15.67
C ASP A 142 1.71 2.00 -15.19
N ASN A 143 1.10 1.95 -14.01
CA ASN A 143 0.71 0.69 -13.39
C ASN A 143 -0.39 -0.05 -14.18
N ASP A 144 -1.34 0.68 -14.76
CA ASP A 144 -2.40 0.04 -15.55
C ASP A 144 -1.83 -0.65 -16.79
N ALA A 145 -0.84 -0.03 -17.43
CA ALA A 145 -0.16 -0.63 -18.58
C ALA A 145 0.62 -1.89 -18.19
N THR A 146 1.23 -1.93 -17.00
CA THR A 146 1.91 -3.15 -16.52
C THR A 146 0.91 -4.29 -16.30
N LEU A 147 -0.22 -4.00 -15.67
CA LEU A 147 -1.27 -5.00 -15.47
C LEU A 147 -1.83 -5.52 -16.79
N GLN A 148 -2.00 -4.61 -17.76
CA GLN A 148 -2.51 -5.01 -19.08
C GLN A 148 -1.55 -5.96 -19.81
N ARG A 149 -0.25 -5.77 -19.66
CA ARG A 149 0.75 -6.70 -20.21
C ARG A 149 0.61 -8.11 -19.64
N ILE A 150 0.33 -8.22 -18.36
CA ILE A 150 0.10 -9.53 -17.72
C ILE A 150 -1.20 -10.14 -18.24
N ARG A 151 -2.29 -9.36 -18.36
CA ARG A 151 -3.56 -9.86 -18.91
C ARG A 151 -3.41 -10.39 -20.32
N GLU A 152 -2.69 -9.66 -21.17
CA GLU A 152 -2.47 -9.98 -22.58
C GLU A 152 -1.39 -11.05 -22.79
N ARG A 153 -0.69 -11.46 -21.72
CA ARG A 153 0.42 -12.40 -21.80
C ARG A 153 1.60 -11.89 -22.63
N SER A 154 1.74 -10.58 -22.79
CA SER A 154 2.88 -9.94 -23.41
C SER A 154 4.03 -9.69 -22.44
N ALA A 155 3.82 -9.96 -21.15
CA ALA A 155 4.85 -10.07 -20.13
C ALA A 155 4.48 -11.23 -19.18
N ASP A 156 5.48 -11.75 -18.47
CA ASP A 156 5.31 -12.92 -17.63
C ASP A 156 5.00 -12.58 -16.19
N VAL A 157 5.64 -11.55 -15.65
CA VAL A 157 5.58 -11.26 -14.22
C VAL A 157 5.84 -9.79 -13.97
N MET A 158 5.25 -9.27 -12.88
CA MET A 158 5.56 -7.95 -12.34
C MET A 158 5.78 -8.06 -10.84
N PHE A 159 6.59 -7.13 -10.30
CA PHE A 159 6.72 -6.96 -8.86
C PHE A 159 5.79 -5.83 -8.41
N THR A 160 5.12 -6.04 -7.30
CA THR A 160 4.28 -5.03 -6.68
C THR A 160 4.17 -5.31 -5.19
N ASP A 161 3.47 -4.45 -4.46
CA ASP A 161 3.22 -4.66 -3.04
C ASP A 161 2.20 -5.78 -2.82
N LEU A 162 2.34 -6.52 -1.73
CA LEU A 162 1.41 -7.58 -1.36
C LEU A 162 -0.04 -7.08 -1.31
N LEU A 163 -0.27 -5.88 -0.76
CA LEU A 163 -1.61 -5.31 -0.67
C LEU A 163 -2.23 -5.09 -2.05
N GLU A 164 -1.47 -4.52 -2.98
CA GLU A 164 -1.95 -4.34 -4.36
C GLU A 164 -2.12 -5.67 -5.08
N GLY A 165 -1.14 -6.57 -4.96
CA GLY A 165 -1.20 -7.88 -5.60
C GLY A 165 -2.42 -8.69 -5.16
N THR A 166 -2.69 -8.72 -3.86
CA THR A 166 -3.86 -9.39 -3.30
C THR A 166 -5.16 -8.74 -3.78
N TYR A 167 -5.19 -7.41 -3.85
CA TYR A 167 -6.35 -6.68 -4.36
C TYR A 167 -6.67 -7.07 -5.81
N TYR A 168 -5.68 -7.09 -6.69
CA TYR A 168 -5.89 -7.46 -8.09
C TYR A 168 -6.24 -8.93 -8.24
N GLN A 169 -5.64 -9.82 -7.45
CA GLN A 169 -5.98 -11.23 -7.42
C GLN A 169 -7.46 -11.44 -7.09
N ASN A 170 -7.96 -10.73 -6.10
CA ASN A 170 -9.35 -10.87 -5.65
C ASN A 170 -10.33 -10.15 -6.58
N LYS A 171 -9.91 -9.06 -7.21
CA LYS A 171 -10.76 -8.29 -8.13
C LYS A 171 -10.95 -8.99 -9.48
N GLU A 172 -9.93 -9.69 -9.97
CA GLU A 172 -9.97 -10.42 -11.24
C GLU A 172 -9.61 -11.90 -11.01
N PRO A 173 -10.50 -12.69 -10.39
CA PRO A 173 -10.22 -14.09 -10.07
C PRO A 173 -9.87 -14.89 -11.33
N GLY A 174 -8.84 -15.73 -11.23
CA GLY A 174 -8.37 -16.54 -12.33
C GLY A 174 -7.46 -15.83 -13.32
N VAL A 175 -7.28 -14.52 -13.20
CA VAL A 175 -6.39 -13.73 -14.08
C VAL A 175 -5.07 -13.44 -13.38
N PHE A 176 -5.10 -12.67 -12.29
CA PHE A 176 -3.89 -12.34 -11.53
C PHE A 176 -3.74 -13.23 -10.32
N CYS A 177 -2.54 -13.73 -10.09
CA CYS A 177 -2.20 -14.49 -8.90
C CYS A 177 -0.85 -14.05 -8.32
N VAL A 178 -0.82 -13.89 -7.01
CA VAL A 178 0.44 -13.72 -6.29
C VAL A 178 1.18 -15.04 -6.35
N SER A 179 2.37 -15.06 -6.95
CA SER A 179 3.12 -16.29 -7.22
C SER A 179 4.21 -16.58 -6.19
N THR A 180 4.78 -15.56 -5.56
CA THR A 180 5.81 -15.77 -4.54
C THR A 180 5.19 -16.31 -3.26
N ARG A 181 5.87 -17.29 -2.63
CA ARG A 181 5.37 -17.98 -1.42
C ARG A 181 5.29 -17.07 -0.21
N SER A 182 6.12 -16.04 -0.19
CA SER A 182 6.20 -15.07 0.90
C SER A 182 6.68 -13.73 0.34
N ILE A 183 6.64 -12.72 1.20
CA ILE A 183 7.24 -11.42 0.88
C ILE A 183 8.72 -11.64 0.54
N LEU A 184 9.17 -11.02 -0.54
CA LEU A 184 10.55 -11.14 -1.01
C LEU A 184 11.52 -10.61 0.05
N PRO A 185 12.73 -11.20 0.15
CA PRO A 185 13.70 -10.83 1.18
C PRO A 185 14.00 -9.32 1.18
N ASP A 186 14.11 -8.76 2.37
CA ASP A 186 14.50 -7.36 2.63
C ASP A 186 13.52 -6.32 2.08
N THR A 187 12.28 -6.72 1.78
CA THR A 187 11.26 -5.79 1.26
C THR A 187 10.12 -5.51 2.24
N ALA A 188 10.14 -6.10 3.43
CA ALA A 188 9.08 -5.89 4.42
C ALA A 188 8.96 -4.41 4.78
N GLY A 189 7.73 -3.88 4.75
CA GLY A 189 7.44 -2.50 5.08
C GLY A 189 6.01 -2.37 5.53
N ASN A 190 5.79 -2.37 6.85
CA ASN A 190 4.45 -2.25 7.41
C ASN A 190 3.82 -0.91 7.05
N LYS A 191 2.50 -0.92 6.81
CA LYS A 191 1.72 0.30 6.71
C LYS A 191 1.39 0.79 8.10
N VAL A 192 1.52 2.10 8.29
CA VAL A 192 1.32 2.79 9.58
C VAL A 192 0.55 4.08 9.36
N TYR A 193 0.10 4.68 10.45
CA TYR A 193 -0.42 6.04 10.47
C TYR A 193 0.64 6.98 11.06
N MET A 194 0.66 8.22 10.61
CA MET A 194 1.73 9.16 10.91
C MET A 194 1.17 10.44 11.53
N MET A 195 1.76 10.86 12.63
CA MET A 195 1.35 12.02 13.42
C MET A 195 2.58 12.89 13.74
N ALA A 196 2.32 14.11 14.19
CA ALA A 196 3.40 14.96 14.70
C ALA A 196 4.13 14.26 15.85
N LYS A 197 5.44 14.38 15.91
CA LYS A 197 6.30 13.65 16.85
C LYS A 197 5.96 13.95 18.32
N ASP A 198 5.52 15.14 18.61
CA ASP A 198 5.16 15.57 19.96
C ASP A 198 3.71 15.28 20.36
N ASN A 199 2.91 14.71 19.44
CA ASN A 199 1.50 14.43 19.72
C ASN A 199 1.33 13.04 20.32
N GLN A 200 1.89 12.85 21.52
CA GLN A 200 1.86 11.57 22.21
C GLN A 200 0.44 11.14 22.58
N TYR A 201 -0.41 12.10 22.92
CA TYR A 201 -1.80 11.81 23.27
C TYR A 201 -2.55 11.13 22.12
N LEU A 202 -2.43 11.69 20.92
CA LEU A 202 -3.07 11.10 19.73
C LEU A 202 -2.46 9.75 19.39
N LEU A 203 -1.14 9.62 19.47
CA LEU A 203 -0.46 8.35 19.23
C LEU A 203 -0.98 7.24 20.15
N ASP A 204 -1.08 7.52 21.44
CA ASP A 204 -1.57 6.54 22.43
C ASP A 204 -3.02 6.15 22.14
N ALA A 205 -3.86 7.12 21.79
CA ALA A 205 -5.26 6.87 21.44
C ALA A 205 -5.38 6.01 20.17
N VAL A 206 -4.58 6.31 19.15
CA VAL A 206 -4.57 5.56 17.89
C VAL A 206 -4.10 4.12 18.14
N ASN A 207 -3.02 3.93 18.87
CA ASN A 207 -2.50 2.60 19.16
C ASN A 207 -3.48 1.75 19.98
N SER A 208 -4.18 2.37 20.94
CA SER A 208 -5.21 1.69 21.71
C SER A 208 -6.39 1.25 20.83
N TRP A 209 -6.84 2.13 19.95
CA TRP A 209 -7.92 1.83 19.00
C TRP A 209 -7.51 0.76 17.98
N LEU A 210 -6.25 0.74 17.51
CA LEU A 210 -5.76 -0.24 16.54
C LEU A 210 -5.78 -1.69 17.02
N SER A 211 -5.82 -1.92 18.33
CA SER A 211 -5.92 -3.26 18.89
C SER A 211 -7.31 -3.89 18.70
N ASP A 212 -8.25 -3.13 18.16
CA ASP A 212 -9.65 -3.50 18.01
C ASP A 212 -9.86 -4.45 16.83
N GLU A 213 -10.93 -5.27 16.92
CA GLU A 213 -11.37 -6.17 15.86
C GLU A 213 -11.83 -5.44 14.58
N ASN A 214 -12.17 -4.16 14.68
CA ASN A 214 -12.61 -3.37 13.52
C ASN A 214 -11.60 -3.38 12.38
N ARG A 215 -10.31 -3.38 12.69
CA ARG A 215 -9.26 -3.46 11.67
C ARG A 215 -9.41 -4.73 10.83
N ILE A 216 -9.65 -5.87 11.48
CA ILE A 216 -9.79 -7.17 10.79
C ILE A 216 -11.06 -7.19 9.93
N ILE A 217 -12.17 -6.71 10.47
CA ILE A 217 -13.46 -6.64 9.75
C ILE A 217 -13.34 -5.76 8.51
N LEU A 218 -12.75 -4.57 8.67
CA LEU A 218 -12.58 -3.63 7.57
C LEU A 218 -11.58 -4.11 6.52
N ALA A 219 -10.51 -4.78 6.95
CA ALA A 219 -9.57 -5.38 6.02
C ALA A 219 -10.26 -6.41 5.13
N ARG A 220 -11.08 -7.27 5.71
CA ARG A 220 -11.84 -8.29 4.96
C ARG A 220 -12.85 -7.66 4.00
N LYS A 221 -13.50 -6.58 4.41
CA LYS A 221 -14.40 -5.82 3.53
C LYS A 221 -13.69 -5.40 2.24
N TRP A 222 -12.44 -5.01 2.34
CA TRP A 222 -11.63 -4.54 1.22
C TRP A 222 -10.76 -5.62 0.58
N LEU A 223 -11.03 -6.89 0.89
CA LEU A 223 -10.31 -8.04 0.34
C LEU A 223 -8.81 -8.02 0.67
N ILE A 224 -8.48 -7.50 1.84
CA ILE A 224 -7.12 -7.45 2.37
C ILE A 224 -6.98 -8.55 3.41
N ASN A 225 -5.87 -9.30 3.35
CA ASN A 225 -5.52 -10.24 4.42
C ASN A 225 -5.05 -9.44 5.64
N PRO A 226 -5.74 -9.52 6.78
CA PRO A 226 -5.40 -8.72 7.97
C PRO A 226 -4.17 -9.23 8.73
N GLU A 227 -3.65 -10.41 8.41
CA GLU A 227 -2.55 -11.07 9.13
C GLU A 227 -1.20 -10.96 8.43
#